data_ed7a2cf5528cb78b1b4fccb09fbd6d08
#
_entry.id   ed7a2cf5528cb78b1b4fccb09fbd6d08
#
_cell.length_a   1.000
_cell.length_b   1.000
_cell.length_c   1.000
_cell.angle_alpha   90.00
_cell.angle_beta   90.00
_cell.angle_gamma   90.00
#
_symmetry.space_group_name_H-M   'P 1'
#
loop_
_entity.id
_entity.type
_entity.pdbx_description
1 polymer ?
#
loop_
_entity_poly.entity_id
_entity_poly.type
_entity_poly.pdbx_seq_one_letter_code
_entity_poly.pdbx_strand_id
1 'polypeptide(L)'
;MEKIFLTSKIYYENIYDMAKDIYKYPGRFLSFFKEQSFLNMLKKNYYDKYQAFKDLQKKNYIDDVFLFKASYIFNPYMKLRYHHFLFESYDEIGRTILQYGPIIDVYLKDLLVYHLLSEYMEKQGDDVKQEKYYSIVKEAEKLVEINENHAYWYLGFKLANTKVMTYERKDYDSPKLFFKERMDISSMFSLASSLEANQLVYTWLQIQRSEKELNEYKAMVNLFDNKENELEEGKLNRITEKINKTK
;
A
#
# COMPACT_ATOMS: atom_id res chain seq x y z
N MET A 1 28.59 26.36 2.49
CA MET A 1 28.39 24.90 2.40
C MET A 1 28.73 24.44 1.00
N GLU A 2 29.35 23.28 0.84
CA GLU A 2 29.73 22.74 -0.47
C GLU A 2 28.48 22.24 -1.19
N LYS A 3 28.30 22.64 -2.48
CA LYS A 3 27.15 22.20 -3.28
C LYS A 3 27.20 20.68 -3.52
N ILE A 4 26.04 20.04 -3.51
CA ILE A 4 25.88 18.61 -3.76
C ILE A 4 25.50 18.41 -5.24
N PHE A 5 26.42 17.89 -6.05
CA PHE A 5 26.21 17.67 -7.47
C PHE A 5 25.73 16.24 -7.74
N LEU A 6 24.48 16.09 -8.17
CA LEU A 6 23.96 14.82 -8.65
C LEU A 6 24.43 14.55 -10.08
N THR A 7 24.57 15.60 -10.87
CA THR A 7 25.18 15.61 -12.22
C THR A 7 25.81 16.97 -12.46
N SER A 8 26.50 17.16 -13.61
CA SER A 8 27.03 18.48 -14.01
C SER A 8 25.97 19.59 -14.12
N LYS A 9 24.69 19.21 -14.28
CA LYS A 9 23.55 20.14 -14.47
C LYS A 9 22.58 20.17 -13.31
N ILE A 10 22.63 19.20 -12.40
CA ILE A 10 21.70 19.06 -11.26
C ILE A 10 22.52 19.12 -10.00
N TYR A 11 22.29 20.14 -9.19
CA TYR A 11 22.95 20.32 -7.91
C TYR A 11 21.97 20.84 -6.85
N TYR A 12 22.33 20.67 -5.59
CA TYR A 12 21.57 21.11 -4.42
C TYR A 12 22.48 21.91 -3.48
N GLU A 13 21.91 22.94 -2.89
CA GLU A 13 22.63 23.78 -1.91
C GLU A 13 22.82 23.07 -0.56
N ASN A 14 21.96 22.11 -0.26
CA ASN A 14 22.00 21.34 0.98
C ASN A 14 21.32 19.97 0.81
N ILE A 15 21.51 19.09 1.81
CA ILE A 15 20.99 17.73 1.81
C ILE A 15 19.45 17.68 1.97
N TYR A 16 18.85 18.69 2.60
CA TYR A 16 17.40 18.73 2.81
C TYR A 16 16.64 18.95 1.50
N ASP A 17 17.18 19.81 0.62
CA ASP A 17 16.60 20.07 -0.69
C ASP A 17 16.85 18.90 -1.64
N MET A 18 18.03 18.26 -1.54
CA MET A 18 18.34 17.03 -2.26
C MET A 18 17.31 15.92 -1.94
N ALA A 19 16.97 15.76 -0.66
CA ALA A 19 16.03 14.73 -0.21
C ALA A 19 14.64 14.86 -0.84
N LYS A 20 14.17 16.08 -1.10
CA LYS A 20 12.88 16.34 -1.74
C LYS A 20 12.80 15.83 -3.19
N ASP A 21 13.93 15.72 -3.86
CA ASP A 21 14.02 15.37 -5.28
C ASP A 21 14.41 13.91 -5.54
N ILE A 22 14.59 13.10 -4.48
CA ILE A 22 15.02 11.69 -4.61
C ILE A 22 14.12 10.92 -5.59
N TYR A 23 12.80 11.05 -5.45
CA TYR A 23 11.84 10.38 -6.35
C TYR A 23 11.67 11.06 -7.72
N LYS A 24 12.28 12.21 -7.94
CA LYS A 24 12.32 12.82 -9.27
C LYS A 24 13.38 12.18 -10.16
N TYR A 25 14.44 11.65 -9.55
CA TYR A 25 15.56 11.02 -10.27
C TYR A 25 16.02 9.72 -9.59
N PRO A 26 15.13 8.72 -9.36
CA PRO A 26 15.40 7.59 -8.46
C PRO A 26 16.64 6.80 -8.88
N GLY A 27 16.76 6.41 -10.14
CA GLY A 27 17.92 5.64 -10.64
C GLY A 27 19.26 6.38 -10.54
N ARG A 28 19.23 7.72 -10.66
CA ARG A 28 20.43 8.54 -10.46
C ARG A 28 20.84 8.60 -9.01
N PHE A 29 19.88 8.74 -8.10
CA PHE A 29 20.16 8.73 -6.67
C PHE A 29 20.67 7.38 -6.19
N LEU A 30 20.13 6.27 -6.69
CA LEU A 30 20.67 4.94 -6.36
C LEU A 30 22.14 4.78 -6.76
N SER A 31 22.54 5.34 -7.90
CA SER A 31 23.94 5.35 -8.33
C SER A 31 24.79 6.30 -7.49
N PHE A 32 24.31 7.52 -7.29
CA PHE A 32 24.99 8.58 -6.54
C PHE A 32 25.25 8.18 -5.07
N PHE A 33 24.32 7.50 -4.43
CA PHE A 33 24.45 7.02 -3.06
C PHE A 33 25.54 5.95 -2.86
N LYS A 34 26.05 5.37 -3.94
CA LYS A 34 27.18 4.43 -3.91
C LYS A 34 28.54 5.13 -4.08
N GLU A 35 28.54 6.40 -4.46
CA GLU A 35 29.77 7.14 -4.72
C GLU A 35 30.53 7.46 -3.42
N GLN A 36 31.85 7.22 -3.41
CA GLN A 36 32.69 7.53 -2.27
C GLN A 36 32.76 9.04 -1.98
N SER A 37 32.64 9.87 -3.01
CA SER A 37 32.57 11.34 -2.91
C SER A 37 31.38 11.79 -2.04
N PHE A 38 30.19 11.22 -2.30
CA PHE A 38 28.99 11.48 -1.52
C PHE A 38 29.14 11.02 -0.06
N LEU A 39 29.64 9.82 0.16
CA LEU A 39 29.86 9.28 1.52
C LEU A 39 30.84 10.13 2.32
N ASN A 40 31.92 10.59 1.68
CA ASN A 40 32.91 11.46 2.32
C ASN A 40 32.30 12.82 2.67
N MET A 41 31.49 13.40 1.78
CA MET A 41 30.76 14.64 2.02
C MET A 41 29.78 14.49 3.20
N LEU A 42 28.99 13.41 3.22
CA LEU A 42 28.10 13.13 4.36
C LEU A 42 28.86 13.01 5.67
N LYS A 43 29.95 12.25 5.69
CA LYS A 43 30.78 12.06 6.88
C LYS A 43 31.35 13.37 7.40
N LYS A 44 31.76 14.27 6.50
CA LYS A 44 32.35 15.58 6.85
C LYS A 44 31.32 16.58 7.35
N ASN A 45 30.15 16.66 6.70
CA ASN A 45 29.22 17.77 6.91
C ASN A 45 27.94 17.36 7.67
N TYR A 46 27.60 16.05 7.73
CA TYR A 46 26.34 15.53 8.28
C TYR A 46 26.58 14.16 8.96
N TYR A 47 27.45 14.13 9.96
CA TYR A 47 27.95 12.90 10.55
C TYR A 47 26.83 11.95 11.08
N ASP A 48 25.82 12.48 11.77
CA ASP A 48 24.70 11.67 12.28
C ASP A 48 23.91 11.02 11.14
N LYS A 49 23.66 11.78 10.06
CA LYS A 49 23.01 11.28 8.86
C LYS A 49 23.88 10.24 8.14
N TYR A 50 25.20 10.43 8.13
CA TYR A 50 26.14 9.46 7.60
C TYR A 50 26.03 8.12 8.31
N GLN A 51 25.98 8.11 9.66
CA GLN A 51 25.87 6.87 10.42
C GLN A 51 24.55 6.14 10.12
N ALA A 52 23.42 6.85 10.19
CA ALA A 52 22.11 6.31 9.87
C ALA A 52 22.03 5.78 8.43
N PHE A 53 22.63 6.50 7.48
CA PHE A 53 22.67 6.08 6.08
C PHE A 53 23.56 4.84 5.86
N LYS A 54 24.70 4.75 6.53
CA LYS A 54 25.57 3.55 6.50
C LYS A 54 24.85 2.32 7.05
N ASP A 55 24.06 2.46 8.10
CA ASP A 55 23.26 1.39 8.65
C ASP A 55 22.11 0.98 7.71
N LEU A 56 21.50 1.94 7.02
CA LEU A 56 20.53 1.67 5.96
C LEU A 56 21.16 0.85 4.81
N GLN A 57 22.37 1.22 4.37
CA GLN A 57 23.08 0.51 3.29
C GLN A 57 23.40 -0.95 3.59
N LYS A 58 23.50 -1.35 4.87
CA LYS A 58 23.72 -2.73 5.29
C LYS A 58 22.46 -3.62 5.15
N LYS A 59 21.29 -3.00 5.03
CA LYS A 59 20.01 -3.70 4.92
C LYS A 59 19.66 -3.95 3.46
N ASN A 60 19.16 -5.14 3.19
CA ASN A 60 18.77 -5.53 1.82
C ASN A 60 17.31 -5.13 1.53
N TYR A 61 17.06 -3.82 1.41
CA TYR A 61 15.76 -3.31 0.99
C TYR A 61 15.66 -3.26 -0.54
N ILE A 62 14.43 -3.36 -1.07
CA ILE A 62 14.14 -2.99 -2.46
C ILE A 62 14.42 -1.50 -2.67
N ASP A 63 14.73 -1.11 -3.91
CA ASP A 63 15.20 0.23 -4.24
C ASP A 63 14.26 1.34 -3.76
N ASP A 64 12.95 1.18 -3.91
CA ASP A 64 11.97 2.18 -3.52
C ASP A 64 11.88 2.38 -2.01
N VAL A 65 11.93 1.29 -1.25
CA VAL A 65 11.99 1.33 0.23
C VAL A 65 13.30 1.96 0.70
N PHE A 66 14.41 1.62 0.05
CA PHE A 66 15.71 2.24 0.34
C PHE A 66 15.67 3.74 0.11
N LEU A 67 15.16 4.19 -1.04
CA LEU A 67 15.03 5.61 -1.37
C LEU A 67 14.13 6.36 -0.39
N PHE A 68 13.02 5.74 0.02
CA PHE A 68 12.14 6.30 1.05
C PHE A 68 12.91 6.54 2.35
N LYS A 69 13.52 5.50 2.89
CA LYS A 69 14.25 5.58 4.16
C LYS A 69 15.42 6.57 4.09
N ALA A 70 16.15 6.60 2.97
CA ALA A 70 17.21 7.57 2.72
C ALA A 70 16.68 9.02 2.72
N SER A 71 15.55 9.27 2.05
CA SER A 71 14.98 10.62 1.98
C SER A 71 14.65 11.18 3.36
N TYR A 72 14.10 10.34 4.26
CA TYR A 72 13.76 10.76 5.64
C TYR A 72 14.94 10.76 6.62
N ILE A 73 16.02 10.05 6.33
CA ILE A 73 17.31 10.26 7.01
C ILE A 73 17.85 11.64 6.70
N PHE A 74 17.77 12.07 5.44
CA PHE A 74 18.31 13.35 5.01
C PHE A 74 17.39 14.52 5.37
N ASN A 75 16.07 14.36 5.27
CA ASN A 75 15.10 15.39 5.63
C ASN A 75 13.89 14.78 6.38
N PRO A 76 13.94 14.63 7.71
CA PRO A 76 12.86 14.06 8.50
C PRO A 76 11.59 14.92 8.53
N TYR A 77 11.68 16.22 8.20
CA TYR A 77 10.56 17.17 8.30
C TYR A 77 9.77 17.35 7.02
N MET A 78 10.11 16.62 5.95
CA MET A 78 9.34 16.75 4.72
C MET A 78 8.00 16.02 4.82
N LYS A 79 7.00 16.49 4.05
CA LYS A 79 5.70 15.80 3.91
C LYS A 79 5.88 14.39 3.41
N LEU A 80 4.91 13.51 3.73
CA LEU A 80 4.96 12.13 3.27
C LEU A 80 4.97 12.09 1.74
N ARG A 81 6.05 11.54 1.22
CA ARG A 81 6.23 11.32 -0.21
C ARG A 81 6.67 9.88 -0.46
N TYR A 82 5.96 9.21 -1.38
CA TYR A 82 6.33 7.88 -1.83
C TYR A 82 6.10 7.80 -3.34
N HIS A 83 7.15 7.51 -4.09
CA HIS A 83 7.15 7.64 -5.55
C HIS A 83 6.72 9.05 -6.01
N HIS A 84 5.70 9.10 -6.88
CA HIS A 84 5.12 10.35 -7.38
C HIS A 84 4.02 10.90 -6.46
N PHE A 85 3.63 10.17 -5.42
CA PHE A 85 2.63 10.62 -4.45
C PHE A 85 3.26 11.55 -3.42
N LEU A 86 2.66 12.69 -3.25
CA LEU A 86 2.94 13.63 -2.17
C LEU A 86 1.64 13.82 -1.40
N PHE A 87 1.61 13.44 -0.14
CA PHE A 87 0.43 13.51 0.69
C PHE A 87 0.51 14.71 1.64
N GLU A 88 -0.55 15.53 1.64
CA GLU A 88 -0.68 16.67 2.53
C GLU A 88 -1.24 16.27 3.90
N SER A 89 -1.93 15.13 3.98
CA SER A 89 -2.57 14.65 5.20
C SER A 89 -2.79 13.13 5.17
N TYR A 90 -3.01 12.52 6.33
CA TYR A 90 -3.27 11.08 6.43
C TYR A 90 -4.61 10.66 5.81
N ASP A 91 -5.63 11.51 5.90
CA ASP A 91 -6.92 11.23 5.27
C ASP A 91 -6.84 11.29 3.73
N GLU A 92 -5.90 12.05 3.16
CA GLU A 92 -5.62 12.01 1.73
C GLU A 92 -5.03 10.65 1.30
N ILE A 93 -4.17 10.03 2.11
CA ILE A 93 -3.70 8.67 1.87
C ILE A 93 -4.89 7.72 1.78
N GLY A 94 -5.80 7.81 2.76
CA GLY A 94 -7.00 6.99 2.80
C GLY A 94 -7.88 7.17 1.56
N ARG A 95 -8.16 8.42 1.17
CA ARG A 95 -8.92 8.72 -0.05
C ARG A 95 -8.24 8.20 -1.31
N THR A 96 -6.93 8.33 -1.41
CA THR A 96 -6.15 7.82 -2.53
C THR A 96 -6.26 6.30 -2.64
N ILE A 97 -6.14 5.59 -1.53
CA ILE A 97 -6.36 4.14 -1.48
C ILE A 97 -7.75 3.77 -2.01
N LEU A 98 -8.80 4.43 -1.52
CA LEU A 98 -10.18 4.12 -1.90
C LEU A 98 -10.51 4.50 -3.35
N GLN A 99 -9.89 5.56 -3.86
CA GLN A 99 -10.15 6.06 -5.20
C GLN A 99 -9.49 5.22 -6.30
N TYR A 100 -8.24 4.83 -6.06
CA TYR A 100 -7.43 4.21 -7.10
C TYR A 100 -7.30 2.69 -6.93
N GLY A 101 -7.57 2.17 -5.72
CA GLY A 101 -7.60 0.75 -5.40
C GLY A 101 -6.40 -0.02 -5.96
N PRO A 102 -6.67 -1.14 -6.64
CA PRO A 102 -5.64 -2.05 -7.12
C PRO A 102 -4.62 -1.48 -8.08
N ILE A 103 -4.95 -0.40 -8.80
CA ILE A 103 -4.04 0.21 -9.80
C ILE A 103 -2.79 0.82 -9.13
N ILE A 104 -2.96 1.32 -7.90
CA ILE A 104 -1.86 1.90 -7.11
C ILE A 104 -1.35 0.93 -6.04
N ASP A 105 -1.98 -0.19 -5.94
CA ASP A 105 -1.81 -1.20 -4.93
C ASP A 105 -0.34 -1.56 -4.66
N VAL A 106 0.42 -1.83 -5.71
CA VAL A 106 1.81 -2.25 -5.60
C VAL A 106 2.66 -1.25 -4.80
N TYR A 107 2.46 0.05 -5.02
CA TYR A 107 3.30 1.07 -4.38
C TYR A 107 2.81 1.46 -2.99
N LEU A 108 1.51 1.62 -2.80
CA LEU A 108 0.99 2.04 -1.49
C LEU A 108 0.98 0.91 -0.47
N LYS A 109 0.90 -0.36 -0.89
CA LYS A 109 1.09 -1.51 -0.01
C LYS A 109 2.45 -1.51 0.67
N ASP A 110 3.50 -1.07 -0.02
CA ASP A 110 4.84 -0.97 0.56
C ASP A 110 4.87 -0.09 1.82
N LEU A 111 4.02 0.94 1.89
CA LEU A 111 3.90 1.77 3.08
C LEU A 111 3.49 0.98 4.33
N LEU A 112 2.72 -0.10 4.15
CA LEU A 112 2.33 -1.02 5.23
C LEU A 112 3.31 -2.17 5.39
N VAL A 113 3.62 -2.89 4.30
CA VAL A 113 4.44 -4.12 4.31
C VAL A 113 5.84 -3.87 4.90
N TYR A 114 6.42 -2.71 4.61
CA TYR A 114 7.74 -2.32 5.11
C TYR A 114 7.69 -1.34 6.29
N HIS A 115 6.51 -1.17 6.92
CA HIS A 115 6.28 -0.26 8.07
C HIS A 115 6.70 1.20 7.82
N LEU A 116 6.69 1.64 6.55
CA LEU A 116 7.21 2.95 6.18
C LEU A 116 6.33 4.09 6.72
N LEU A 117 5.01 3.86 6.77
CA LEU A 117 4.07 4.87 7.24
C LEU A 117 4.19 5.08 8.76
N SER A 118 4.26 4.01 9.55
CA SER A 118 4.48 4.14 11.00
C SER A 118 5.84 4.75 11.34
N GLU A 119 6.92 4.32 10.65
CA GLU A 119 8.25 4.92 10.82
C GLU A 119 8.27 6.43 10.49
N TYR A 120 7.52 6.84 9.46
CA TYR A 120 7.36 8.26 9.14
C TYR A 120 6.66 9.01 10.27
N MET A 121 5.55 8.46 10.77
CA MET A 121 4.76 9.08 11.84
C MET A 121 5.56 9.23 13.13
N GLU A 122 6.35 8.22 13.51
CA GLU A 122 7.24 8.27 14.68
C GLU A 122 8.25 9.42 14.62
N LYS A 123 8.69 9.80 13.42
CA LYS A 123 9.63 10.91 13.22
C LYS A 123 8.99 12.29 13.23
N GLN A 124 7.66 12.38 13.06
CA GLN A 124 6.95 13.66 13.02
C GLN A 124 6.62 14.23 14.42
N GLY A 125 6.73 13.42 15.46
CA GLY A 125 6.51 13.84 16.86
C GLY A 125 5.07 13.68 17.37
N ASP A 126 4.86 14.06 18.62
CA ASP A 126 3.63 13.79 19.38
C ASP A 126 2.54 14.86 19.14
N ASP A 127 1.65 14.63 18.18
CA ASP A 127 0.37 15.34 18.07
C ASP A 127 -0.78 14.35 18.38
N VAL A 128 -1.76 14.76 19.18
CA VAL A 128 -2.93 13.94 19.60
C VAL A 128 -3.70 13.41 18.39
N LYS A 129 -3.78 14.16 17.29
CA LYS A 129 -4.36 13.66 16.03
C LYS A 129 -3.54 12.55 15.42
N GLN A 130 -2.22 12.62 15.58
CA GLN A 130 -1.29 11.64 15.08
C GLN A 130 -1.41 10.30 15.83
N GLU A 131 -1.67 10.32 17.13
CA GLU A 131 -1.88 9.11 17.93
C GLU A 131 -3.04 8.26 17.40
N LYS A 132 -4.17 8.92 17.02
CA LYS A 132 -5.31 8.23 16.38
C LYS A 132 -4.91 7.58 15.05
N TYR A 133 -4.23 8.31 14.18
CA TYR A 133 -3.82 7.78 12.88
C TYR A 133 -2.73 6.72 13.04
N TYR A 134 -1.79 6.91 13.96
CA TYR A 134 -0.75 5.94 14.27
C TYR A 134 -1.34 4.60 14.73
N SER A 135 -2.34 4.63 15.61
CA SER A 135 -3.06 3.43 16.05
C SER A 135 -3.74 2.70 14.87
N ILE A 136 -4.36 3.44 13.94
CA ILE A 136 -4.94 2.86 12.71
C ILE A 136 -3.87 2.19 11.85
N VAL A 137 -2.74 2.84 11.66
CA VAL A 137 -1.63 2.30 10.85
C VAL A 137 -1.06 1.04 11.49
N LYS A 138 -0.82 1.05 12.80
CA LYS A 138 -0.31 -0.13 13.53
C LYS A 138 -1.29 -1.31 13.50
N GLU A 139 -2.58 -1.05 13.50
CA GLU A 139 -3.60 -2.09 13.33
C GLU A 139 -3.59 -2.66 11.90
N ALA A 140 -3.50 -1.79 10.88
CA ALA A 140 -3.38 -2.21 9.49
C ALA A 140 -2.10 -3.03 9.24
N GLU A 141 -0.97 -2.64 9.81
CA GLU A 141 0.29 -3.39 9.70
C GLU A 141 0.17 -4.81 10.27
N LYS A 142 -0.56 -5.00 11.37
CA LYS A 142 -0.83 -6.35 11.91
C LYS A 142 -1.74 -7.18 10.99
N LEU A 143 -2.69 -6.54 10.31
CA LEU A 143 -3.58 -7.22 9.39
C LEU A 143 -2.86 -7.69 8.11
N VAL A 144 -1.73 -7.07 7.73
CA VAL A 144 -0.92 -7.49 6.57
C VAL A 144 -0.48 -8.95 6.69
N GLU A 145 -0.09 -9.40 7.89
CA GLU A 145 0.33 -10.78 8.13
C GLU A 145 -0.80 -11.80 7.89
N ILE A 146 -2.06 -11.35 7.98
CA ILE A 146 -3.25 -12.19 7.80
C ILE A 146 -3.76 -12.09 6.37
N ASN A 147 -3.93 -10.87 5.86
CA ASN A 147 -4.44 -10.58 4.52
C ASN A 147 -4.08 -9.15 4.11
N GLU A 148 -3.13 -9.02 3.17
CA GLU A 148 -2.66 -7.72 2.68
C GLU A 148 -3.79 -6.86 2.08
N ASN A 149 -4.67 -7.44 1.27
CA ASN A 149 -5.75 -6.70 0.62
C ASN A 149 -6.74 -6.17 1.67
N HIS A 150 -7.05 -6.98 2.68
CA HIS A 150 -7.89 -6.54 3.78
C HIS A 150 -7.24 -5.38 4.55
N ALA A 151 -5.95 -5.50 4.89
CA ALA A 151 -5.20 -4.46 5.59
C ALA A 151 -5.19 -3.14 4.82
N TYR A 152 -5.00 -3.21 3.52
CA TYR A 152 -4.97 -2.07 2.61
C TYR A 152 -6.32 -1.34 2.56
N TRP A 153 -7.43 -2.05 2.34
CA TRP A 153 -8.76 -1.46 2.35
C TRP A 153 -9.16 -0.93 3.72
N TYR A 154 -8.82 -1.67 4.78
CA TYR A 154 -9.00 -1.21 6.16
C TYR A 154 -8.32 0.14 6.40
N LEU A 155 -7.04 0.27 6.01
CA LEU A 155 -6.30 1.52 6.10
C LEU A 155 -7.01 2.64 5.33
N GLY A 156 -7.44 2.38 4.10
CA GLY A 156 -8.14 3.34 3.25
C GLY A 156 -9.37 3.92 3.93
N PHE A 157 -10.28 3.07 4.38
CA PHE A 157 -11.51 3.50 5.06
C PHE A 157 -11.25 4.24 6.38
N LYS A 158 -10.31 3.75 7.18
CA LYS A 158 -10.03 4.32 8.50
C LYS A 158 -9.32 5.66 8.42
N LEU A 159 -8.33 5.81 7.54
CA LEU A 159 -7.65 7.09 7.33
C LEU A 159 -8.58 8.11 6.69
N ALA A 160 -9.33 7.75 5.66
CA ALA A 160 -10.31 8.63 5.03
C ALA A 160 -11.49 8.98 5.94
N ASN A 161 -11.63 8.28 7.09
CA ASN A 161 -12.74 8.43 8.02
C ASN A 161 -14.10 8.35 7.33
N THR A 162 -14.25 7.42 6.41
CA THR A 162 -15.48 7.23 5.62
C THR A 162 -16.06 5.84 5.81
N LYS A 163 -17.38 5.74 5.62
CA LYS A 163 -18.11 4.48 5.53
C LYS A 163 -18.72 4.27 4.14
N VAL A 164 -18.42 5.15 3.20
CA VAL A 164 -18.89 5.05 1.82
C VAL A 164 -17.90 4.18 1.04
N MET A 165 -18.41 3.17 0.35
CA MET A 165 -17.66 2.34 -0.58
C MET A 165 -18.01 2.74 -2.00
N THR A 166 -17.00 3.00 -2.83
CA THR A 166 -17.19 3.18 -4.27
C THR A 166 -16.93 1.83 -4.96
N TYR A 167 -17.94 1.32 -5.68
CA TYR A 167 -17.82 0.10 -6.47
C TYR A 167 -18.42 0.31 -7.87
N GLU A 168 -17.69 -0.01 -8.92
CA GLU A 168 -18.08 0.23 -10.32
C GLU A 168 -18.60 1.65 -10.58
N ARG A 169 -17.89 2.66 -10.08
CA ARG A 169 -18.21 4.10 -10.21
C ARG A 169 -19.49 4.53 -9.50
N LYS A 170 -20.01 3.73 -8.60
CA LYS A 170 -21.18 4.07 -7.77
C LYS A 170 -20.82 4.02 -6.29
N ASP A 171 -21.32 5.00 -5.55
CA ASP A 171 -21.12 5.10 -4.11
C ASP A 171 -22.23 4.38 -3.35
N TYR A 172 -21.81 3.58 -2.36
CA TYR A 172 -22.70 2.85 -1.46
C TYR A 172 -22.39 3.23 -0.02
N ASP A 173 -23.34 3.84 0.64
CA ASP A 173 -23.31 4.18 2.08
C ASP A 173 -24.02 3.13 2.94
N SER A 174 -24.81 2.26 2.32
CA SER A 174 -25.65 1.26 2.96
C SER A 174 -25.46 -0.14 2.37
N PRO A 175 -25.09 -1.14 3.22
CA PRO A 175 -25.04 -2.53 2.80
C PRO A 175 -26.35 -3.04 2.16
N LYS A 176 -27.50 -2.66 2.72
CA LYS A 176 -28.82 -3.03 2.16
C LYS A 176 -29.02 -2.55 0.73
N LEU A 177 -28.57 -1.33 0.41
CA LEU A 177 -28.67 -0.79 -0.94
C LEU A 177 -27.74 -1.56 -1.89
N PHE A 178 -26.51 -1.80 -1.47
CA PHE A 178 -25.54 -2.58 -2.25
C PHE A 178 -26.09 -3.97 -2.58
N PHE A 179 -26.58 -4.71 -1.58
CA PHE A 179 -27.13 -6.04 -1.75
C PHE A 179 -28.36 -6.04 -2.66
N LYS A 180 -29.26 -5.07 -2.50
CA LYS A 180 -30.44 -4.96 -3.36
C LYS A 180 -30.08 -4.80 -4.85
N GLU A 181 -28.98 -4.13 -5.15
CA GLU A 181 -28.59 -3.80 -6.51
C GLU A 181 -27.60 -4.80 -7.13
N ARG A 182 -26.79 -5.49 -6.31
CA ARG A 182 -25.64 -6.27 -6.75
C ARG A 182 -25.69 -7.74 -6.38
N MET A 183 -26.81 -8.21 -5.82
CA MET A 183 -26.96 -9.61 -5.41
C MET A 183 -27.59 -10.50 -6.49
N ASP A 184 -27.50 -10.12 -7.76
CA ASP A 184 -27.77 -11.02 -8.86
C ASP A 184 -26.56 -11.93 -9.13
N ILE A 185 -26.81 -13.07 -9.76
CA ILE A 185 -25.81 -14.13 -9.99
C ILE A 185 -24.59 -13.61 -10.76
N SER A 186 -24.78 -12.75 -11.76
CA SER A 186 -23.72 -12.24 -12.62
C SER A 186 -22.80 -11.27 -11.84
N SER A 187 -23.38 -10.36 -11.08
CA SER A 187 -22.64 -9.41 -10.24
C SER A 187 -21.87 -10.12 -9.14
N MET A 188 -22.48 -11.16 -8.53
CA MET A 188 -21.82 -11.95 -7.50
C MET A 188 -20.67 -12.81 -8.04
N PHE A 189 -20.83 -13.38 -9.25
CA PHE A 189 -19.74 -14.08 -9.91
C PHE A 189 -18.56 -13.15 -10.19
N SER A 190 -18.83 -11.94 -10.70
CA SER A 190 -17.79 -10.93 -10.93
C SER A 190 -17.06 -10.53 -9.65
N LEU A 191 -17.80 -10.37 -8.55
CA LEU A 191 -17.22 -10.05 -7.24
C LEU A 191 -16.35 -11.20 -6.69
N ALA A 192 -16.84 -12.44 -6.76
CA ALA A 192 -16.12 -13.62 -6.27
C ALA A 192 -14.84 -13.88 -7.08
N SER A 193 -14.88 -13.65 -8.39
CA SER A 193 -13.73 -13.85 -9.30
C SER A 193 -12.64 -12.78 -9.15
N SER A 194 -12.89 -11.65 -8.46
CA SER A 194 -11.92 -10.60 -8.22
C SER A 194 -11.55 -10.56 -6.73
N LEU A 195 -10.37 -11.07 -6.40
CA LEU A 195 -9.87 -11.07 -5.02
C LEU A 195 -9.92 -9.68 -4.38
N GLU A 196 -9.59 -8.65 -5.14
CA GLU A 196 -9.53 -7.26 -4.68
C GLU A 196 -10.92 -6.69 -4.42
N ALA A 197 -11.86 -6.88 -5.35
CA ALA A 197 -13.24 -6.44 -5.19
C ALA A 197 -13.92 -7.19 -4.04
N ASN A 198 -13.67 -8.49 -3.92
CA ASN A 198 -14.15 -9.32 -2.83
C ASN A 198 -13.65 -8.79 -1.48
N GLN A 199 -12.36 -8.50 -1.35
CA GLN A 199 -11.78 -7.97 -0.12
C GLN A 199 -12.23 -6.53 0.18
N LEU A 200 -12.47 -5.69 -0.82
CA LEU A 200 -13.06 -4.37 -0.65
C LEU A 200 -14.45 -4.47 0.01
N VAL A 201 -15.35 -5.26 -0.58
CA VAL A 201 -16.72 -5.44 -0.06
C VAL A 201 -16.70 -6.06 1.33
N TYR A 202 -15.90 -7.10 1.53
CA TYR A 202 -15.73 -7.75 2.83
C TYR A 202 -15.28 -6.77 3.91
N THR A 203 -14.23 -6.00 3.64
CA THR A 203 -13.70 -5.00 4.58
C THR A 203 -14.71 -3.91 4.88
N TRP A 204 -15.41 -3.43 3.86
CA TRP A 204 -16.46 -2.42 4.01
C TRP A 204 -17.60 -2.91 4.91
N LEU A 205 -18.08 -4.15 4.71
CA LEU A 205 -19.13 -4.73 5.56
C LEU A 205 -18.71 -4.84 7.03
N GLN A 206 -17.44 -5.18 7.28
CA GLN A 206 -16.89 -5.19 8.66
C GLN A 206 -16.86 -3.79 9.28
N ILE A 207 -16.44 -2.77 8.52
CA ILE A 207 -16.41 -1.38 8.99
C ILE A 207 -17.81 -0.85 9.26
N GLN A 208 -18.81 -1.28 8.49
CA GLN A 208 -20.23 -1.00 8.70
C GLN A 208 -20.81 -1.72 9.92
N ARG A 209 -20.12 -2.74 10.45
CA ARG A 209 -20.62 -3.65 11.50
C ARG A 209 -21.92 -4.34 11.10
N SER A 210 -22.08 -4.68 9.84
CA SER A 210 -23.27 -5.31 9.25
C SER A 210 -23.09 -6.83 9.26
N GLU A 211 -23.17 -7.47 10.42
CA GLU A 211 -22.89 -8.91 10.59
C GLU A 211 -23.81 -9.79 9.73
N LYS A 212 -25.09 -9.42 9.61
CA LYS A 212 -26.05 -10.16 8.81
C LYS A 212 -25.62 -10.19 7.33
N GLU A 213 -25.41 -9.01 6.74
CA GLU A 213 -25.01 -8.85 5.35
C GLU A 213 -23.61 -9.46 5.11
N LEU A 214 -22.70 -9.38 6.07
CA LEU A 214 -21.40 -10.01 6.02
C LEU A 214 -21.49 -11.54 5.95
N ASN A 215 -22.36 -12.17 6.74
CA ASN A 215 -22.56 -13.61 6.74
C ASN A 215 -23.24 -14.08 5.46
N GLU A 216 -24.23 -13.33 4.96
CA GLU A 216 -24.87 -13.60 3.67
C GLU A 216 -23.84 -13.50 2.53
N TYR A 217 -22.97 -12.49 2.53
CA TYR A 217 -21.91 -12.31 1.56
C TYR A 217 -20.92 -13.50 1.56
N LYS A 218 -20.42 -13.89 2.73
CA LYS A 218 -19.52 -15.05 2.87
C LYS A 218 -20.15 -16.34 2.35
N ALA A 219 -21.39 -16.59 2.69
CA ALA A 219 -22.09 -17.80 2.23
C ALA A 219 -22.18 -17.85 0.71
N MET A 220 -22.41 -16.71 0.06
CA MET A 220 -22.50 -16.66 -1.39
C MET A 220 -21.14 -16.78 -2.09
N VAL A 221 -20.11 -16.10 -1.60
CA VAL A 221 -18.74 -16.26 -2.14
C VAL A 221 -18.32 -17.71 -2.07
N ASN A 222 -18.52 -18.39 -0.93
CA ASN A 222 -18.20 -19.81 -0.76
C ASN A 222 -18.97 -20.73 -1.72
N LEU A 223 -20.20 -20.38 -2.09
CA LEU A 223 -20.96 -21.15 -3.09
C LEU A 223 -20.35 -21.05 -4.50
N PHE A 224 -19.77 -19.90 -4.84
CA PHE A 224 -19.10 -19.73 -6.14
C PHE A 224 -17.74 -20.44 -6.15
N ASP A 225 -16.96 -20.34 -5.10
CA ASP A 225 -15.67 -21.04 -4.96
C ASP A 225 -15.85 -22.56 -5.07
N ASN A 226 -16.88 -23.13 -4.42
CA ASN A 226 -17.19 -24.56 -4.50
C ASN A 226 -17.62 -24.98 -5.90
N LYS A 227 -18.42 -24.17 -6.61
CA LYS A 227 -18.84 -24.47 -8.00
C LYS A 227 -17.69 -24.39 -8.99
N GLU A 228 -16.75 -23.49 -8.78
CA GLU A 228 -15.56 -23.36 -9.63
C GLU A 228 -14.66 -24.60 -9.46
N ASN A 229 -14.45 -25.06 -8.23
CA ASN A 229 -13.72 -26.28 -7.91
C ASN A 229 -14.39 -27.53 -8.51
N GLU A 230 -15.72 -27.68 -8.41
CA GLU A 230 -16.48 -28.81 -9.03
C GLU A 230 -16.38 -28.78 -10.55
N LEU A 231 -16.37 -27.60 -11.18
CA LEU A 231 -16.20 -27.43 -12.62
C LEU A 231 -14.78 -27.76 -13.10
N GLU A 232 -13.76 -27.39 -12.32
CA GLU A 232 -12.36 -27.75 -12.61
C GLU A 232 -12.11 -29.24 -12.43
N GLU A 233 -12.59 -29.87 -11.36
CA GLU A 233 -12.53 -31.32 -11.17
C GLU A 233 -13.26 -32.07 -12.29
N GLY A 234 -14.42 -31.60 -12.70
CA GLY A 234 -15.16 -32.18 -13.82
C GLY A 234 -14.43 -32.08 -15.17
N LYS A 235 -13.68 -30.98 -15.40
CA LYS A 235 -12.81 -30.82 -16.58
C LYS A 235 -11.60 -31.75 -16.51
N LEU A 236 -10.95 -31.85 -15.36
CA LEU A 236 -9.79 -32.72 -15.13
C LEU A 236 -10.17 -34.20 -15.34
N ASN A 237 -11.29 -34.64 -14.78
CA ASN A 237 -11.80 -35.98 -14.92
C ASN A 237 -12.10 -36.34 -16.40
N ARG A 238 -12.72 -35.42 -17.17
CA ARG A 238 -12.95 -35.61 -18.60
C ARG A 238 -11.68 -35.73 -19.43
N ILE A 239 -10.64 -34.97 -19.08
CA ILE A 239 -9.33 -35.04 -19.74
C ILE A 239 -8.66 -36.38 -19.42
N THR A 240 -8.69 -36.82 -18.17
CA THR A 240 -8.12 -38.10 -17.71
C THR A 240 -8.82 -39.29 -18.37
N GLU A 241 -10.15 -39.27 -18.48
CA GLU A 241 -10.90 -40.29 -19.20
C GLU A 241 -10.56 -40.37 -20.70
N LYS A 242 -10.32 -39.19 -21.34
CA LYS A 242 -9.89 -39.16 -22.75
C LYS A 242 -8.50 -39.75 -22.93
N ILE A 243 -7.57 -39.47 -22.05
CA ILE A 243 -6.21 -40.02 -22.08
C ILE A 243 -6.21 -41.52 -21.88
N ASN A 244 -7.05 -42.03 -20.97
CA ASN A 244 -7.16 -43.48 -20.70
C ASN A 244 -7.88 -44.28 -21.82
N LYS A 245 -8.70 -43.62 -22.64
CA LYS A 245 -9.35 -44.23 -23.81
C LYS A 245 -8.47 -44.25 -25.07
N THR A 246 -7.33 -43.56 -25.04
CA THR A 246 -6.39 -43.44 -26.17
C THR A 246 -5.13 -44.30 -25.98
N LYS A 247 -5.06 -45.01 -24.87
CA LYS A 247 -4.11 -46.12 -24.59
C LYS A 247 -4.78 -47.47 -24.84
#